data_6979f0276e115b951562322441048697
#
_entry.id   6979f0276e115b951562322441048697
#
_cell.length_a   1.000
_cell.length_b   1.000
_cell.length_c   1.000
_cell.angle_alpha   90.00
_cell.angle_beta   90.00
_cell.angle_gamma   90.00
#
_symmetry.space_group_name_H-M   'P 1'
#
loop_
_entity.id
_entity.type
_entity.pdbx_description
1 polymer ?
#
loop_
_entity_poly.entity_id
_entity_poly.type
_entity_poly.pdbx_seq_one_letter_code
_entity_poly.pdbx_strand_id
1 'polypeptide(L)'
;MYKKNLIIIFLIFASLQIEAQNDTIRYDVTLMGLTSTGDNSPFWLHSRQFGKITSASNSADVMFGINKEYGNRKGLFDYGFKANLLLQTDNKNTNLYFHELYAKARLSVFDLIVGSREEYLGNQDSTLSCGGLLFSQNARPMPKITVGIEHFTTIPFTFGLLEIKGAISHGWFTDDIYTKNQLLHHKYAFLRLGGKLPVHFQYGLDHVAQWGGIIPGTGVGFGQQTINLNAYKSIFFGHSGGADATVNDQINALGNHIISQSTRLDVDISDFKISGYWQNVSEDGPIKFITETMNRPDGLWGLSIRNSNFPYVKGILYEYLNTTDQSGPYHDKDGIVYGGADGYFYNGIYQTGWSYYSRTIGTPYIFPPTKNQANGYDPTNNRVQVHHVGLEGDITGYNYKILTSFSKNYGNYSYPYPEMKPSTSILLEVNKRFPKLANIDISGSIGADFGTLYGNSVGCLISIRKTGDLFHLNRRR
;
A
#
# COMPACT_ATOMS: atom_id res chain seq x y z
N MET A 1 11.84 -35.03 16.79
CA MET A 1 12.05 -34.10 17.93
C MET A 1 11.31 -32.78 17.82
N TYR A 2 10.95 -32.32 16.62
CA TYR A 2 10.28 -31.00 16.39
C TYR A 2 8.80 -30.94 16.80
N LYS A 3 8.05 -32.03 16.77
CA LYS A 3 6.60 -32.04 17.14
C LYS A 3 6.32 -31.77 18.64
N LYS A 4 7.23 -32.10 19.54
CA LYS A 4 7.04 -31.84 20.98
C LYS A 4 7.23 -30.38 21.37
N ASN A 5 8.12 -29.66 20.70
CA ASN A 5 8.38 -28.26 21.01
C ASN A 5 7.26 -27.31 20.50
N LEU A 6 6.58 -27.68 19.41
CA LEU A 6 5.43 -26.92 18.91
C LEU A 6 4.23 -27.00 19.87
N ILE A 7 4.01 -28.17 20.49
CA ILE A 7 2.95 -28.40 21.49
C ILE A 7 3.21 -27.62 22.77
N ILE A 8 4.48 -27.50 23.19
CA ILE A 8 4.85 -26.74 24.39
C ILE A 8 4.64 -25.24 24.18
N ILE A 9 4.96 -24.70 23.00
CA ILE A 9 4.67 -23.30 22.65
C ILE A 9 3.17 -23.05 22.64
N PHE A 10 2.37 -23.98 22.09
CA PHE A 10 0.91 -23.88 22.09
C PHE A 10 0.29 -23.99 23.50
N LEU A 11 0.86 -24.82 24.37
CA LEU A 11 0.42 -24.97 25.77
C LEU A 11 0.83 -23.79 26.66
N ILE A 12 1.96 -23.11 26.40
CA ILE A 12 2.35 -21.88 27.07
C ILE A 12 1.38 -20.74 26.70
N PHE A 13 0.93 -20.67 25.44
CA PHE A 13 -0.11 -19.71 25.04
C PHE A 13 -1.49 -20.01 25.66
N ALA A 14 -1.80 -21.26 25.93
CA ALA A 14 -3.08 -21.67 26.53
C ALA A 14 -3.16 -21.41 28.05
N SER A 15 -2.03 -21.20 28.73
CA SER A 15 -1.98 -20.98 30.19
C SER A 15 -1.95 -19.50 30.60
N LEU A 16 -1.83 -18.58 29.65
CA LEU A 16 -1.97 -17.15 29.93
C LEU A 16 -3.44 -16.86 30.25
N GLN A 17 -3.75 -16.53 31.49
CA GLN A 17 -5.06 -16.02 31.88
C GLN A 17 -5.29 -14.70 31.15
N ILE A 18 -6.04 -14.76 30.04
CA ILE A 18 -6.34 -13.59 29.19
C ILE A 18 -7.40 -12.78 29.90
N GLU A 19 -7.01 -11.70 30.54
CA GLU A 19 -7.95 -10.67 30.97
C GLU A 19 -8.39 -9.82 29.75
N ALA A 20 -9.32 -10.32 28.96
CA ALA A 20 -9.88 -9.58 27.85
C ALA A 20 -11.06 -8.71 28.28
N GLN A 21 -10.95 -7.40 28.12
CA GLN A 21 -12.05 -6.46 28.23
C GLN A 21 -12.56 -6.13 26.82
N ASN A 22 -13.88 -6.23 26.57
CA ASN A 22 -14.61 -5.97 25.32
C ASN A 22 -14.29 -6.93 24.17
N ASP A 23 -14.58 -8.19 24.35
CA ASP A 23 -14.51 -9.21 23.31
C ASP A 23 -15.80 -9.25 22.49
N THR A 24 -16.03 -8.24 21.65
CA THR A 24 -17.16 -8.22 20.73
C THR A 24 -16.70 -8.70 19.36
N ILE A 25 -17.32 -9.75 18.86
CA ILE A 25 -17.19 -10.16 17.46
C ILE A 25 -18.26 -9.42 16.67
N ARG A 26 -17.83 -8.70 15.63
CA ARG A 26 -18.70 -7.89 14.77
C ARG A 26 -18.82 -8.50 13.39
N TYR A 27 -19.92 -8.21 12.75
CA TYR A 27 -20.10 -8.48 11.33
C TYR A 27 -20.29 -7.20 10.55
N ASP A 28 -19.95 -7.25 9.27
CA ASP A 28 -20.33 -6.26 8.29
C ASP A 28 -20.79 -6.93 6.98
N VAL A 29 -21.76 -6.31 6.33
CA VAL A 29 -22.21 -6.65 4.99
C VAL A 29 -22.19 -5.38 4.17
N THR A 30 -21.51 -5.41 3.03
CA THR A 30 -21.41 -4.28 2.12
C THR A 30 -21.89 -4.69 0.73
N LEU A 31 -22.82 -3.91 0.19
CA LEU A 31 -23.25 -3.99 -1.21
C LEU A 31 -22.66 -2.81 -1.95
N MET A 32 -22.06 -3.05 -3.12
CA MET A 32 -21.46 -2.01 -3.95
C MET A 32 -21.93 -2.19 -5.40
N GLY A 33 -22.26 -1.07 -6.05
CA GLY A 33 -22.66 -1.04 -7.44
C GLY A 33 -21.96 0.11 -8.16
N LEU A 34 -21.28 -0.19 -9.25
CA LEU A 34 -20.54 0.75 -10.08
C LEU A 34 -21.13 0.73 -11.51
N THR A 35 -21.27 1.93 -12.09
CA THR A 35 -21.56 2.09 -13.53
C THR A 35 -20.83 3.31 -14.08
N SER A 36 -20.40 3.24 -15.33
CA SER A 36 -19.73 4.35 -16.00
C SER A 36 -20.01 4.36 -17.51
N THR A 37 -19.77 5.51 -18.15
CA THR A 37 -19.98 5.73 -19.57
C THR A 37 -18.82 5.29 -20.46
N GLY A 38 -17.62 5.11 -19.89
CA GLY A 38 -16.43 4.69 -20.63
C GLY A 38 -16.26 3.18 -20.66
N ASP A 39 -15.21 2.71 -21.35
CA ASP A 39 -14.81 1.29 -21.37
C ASP A 39 -14.29 0.85 -19.99
N ASN A 40 -13.74 1.78 -19.25
CA ASN A 40 -13.27 1.61 -17.88
C ASN A 40 -13.97 2.60 -16.93
N SER A 41 -14.01 2.25 -15.65
CA SER A 41 -14.48 3.17 -14.62
C SER A 41 -13.49 4.33 -14.44
N PRO A 42 -13.95 5.54 -14.12
CA PRO A 42 -13.09 6.67 -13.79
C PRO A 42 -12.05 6.34 -12.75
N PHE A 43 -10.86 6.89 -12.91
CA PHE A 43 -9.65 6.60 -12.13
C PHE A 43 -9.89 6.59 -10.62
N TRP A 44 -10.54 7.61 -10.07
CA TRP A 44 -10.74 7.72 -8.63
C TRP A 44 -11.83 6.81 -8.07
N LEU A 45 -12.70 6.22 -8.89
CA LEU A 45 -13.71 5.26 -8.40
C LEU A 45 -13.09 3.91 -8.04
N HIS A 46 -11.99 3.51 -8.69
CA HIS A 46 -11.34 2.22 -8.44
C HIS A 46 -9.92 2.31 -7.85
N SER A 47 -9.24 3.46 -7.98
CA SER A 47 -7.90 3.64 -7.42
C SER A 47 -7.94 3.84 -5.90
N ARG A 48 -6.92 3.36 -5.20
CA ARG A 48 -6.81 3.41 -3.73
C ARG A 48 -7.99 2.77 -2.97
N GLN A 49 -8.63 1.79 -3.57
CA GLN A 49 -9.73 1.02 -2.98
C GLN A 49 -9.29 -0.40 -2.54
N PHE A 50 -7.99 -0.63 -2.35
CA PHE A 50 -7.41 -1.95 -2.05
C PHE A 50 -7.85 -3.04 -3.05
N GLY A 51 -8.09 -2.71 -4.30
CA GLY A 51 -8.55 -3.65 -5.31
C GLY A 51 -9.97 -4.19 -5.12
N LYS A 52 -10.76 -3.61 -4.20
CA LYS A 52 -12.18 -3.99 -3.99
C LYS A 52 -13.06 -3.64 -5.16
N ILE A 53 -12.81 -2.50 -5.78
CA ILE A 53 -13.57 -2.02 -6.95
C ILE A 53 -12.79 -2.35 -8.22
N THR A 54 -13.44 -2.99 -9.18
CA THR A 54 -12.84 -3.27 -10.49
C THR A 54 -12.63 -2.00 -11.30
N SER A 55 -11.69 -2.04 -12.27
CA SER A 55 -11.55 -0.98 -13.27
C SER A 55 -12.55 -1.11 -14.42
N ALA A 56 -13.37 -2.17 -14.48
CA ALA A 56 -14.41 -2.32 -15.49
C ALA A 56 -15.48 -1.22 -15.36
N SER A 57 -16.18 -0.95 -16.45
CA SER A 57 -17.22 0.10 -16.52
C SER A 57 -18.44 -0.17 -15.64
N ASN A 58 -18.73 -1.44 -15.38
CA ASN A 58 -19.85 -1.83 -14.52
C ASN A 58 -19.43 -2.96 -13.59
N SER A 59 -19.85 -2.88 -12.32
CA SER A 59 -19.75 -4.01 -11.38
C SER A 59 -20.88 -3.99 -10.36
N ALA A 60 -21.13 -5.18 -9.81
CA ALA A 60 -22.00 -5.39 -8.65
C ALA A 60 -21.30 -6.33 -7.70
N ASP A 61 -20.98 -5.85 -6.50
CA ASP A 61 -20.10 -6.51 -5.58
C ASP A 61 -20.78 -6.69 -4.21
N VAL A 62 -20.52 -7.82 -3.55
CA VAL A 62 -21.02 -8.10 -2.20
C VAL A 62 -19.85 -8.52 -1.33
N MET A 63 -19.68 -7.84 -0.20
CA MET A 63 -18.67 -8.23 0.79
C MET A 63 -19.34 -8.60 2.11
N PHE A 64 -18.94 -9.71 2.68
CA PHE A 64 -19.35 -10.16 4.00
C PHE A 64 -18.12 -10.30 4.90
N GLY A 65 -18.16 -9.65 6.06
CA GLY A 65 -17.06 -9.62 6.99
C GLY A 65 -17.43 -10.05 8.40
N ILE A 66 -16.49 -10.67 9.09
CA ILE A 66 -16.47 -10.85 10.54
C ILE A 66 -15.13 -10.39 11.09
N ASN A 67 -15.16 -9.71 12.22
CA ASN A 67 -13.93 -9.22 12.85
C ASN A 67 -14.01 -9.20 14.37
N LYS A 68 -12.85 -9.32 14.98
CA LYS A 68 -12.57 -8.97 16.37
C LYS A 68 -11.36 -8.05 16.39
N GLU A 69 -11.56 -6.82 16.81
CA GLU A 69 -10.46 -5.89 17.02
C GLU A 69 -9.75 -6.15 18.37
N TYR A 70 -8.57 -5.54 18.55
CA TYR A 70 -7.94 -5.50 19.86
C TYR A 70 -8.88 -4.84 20.88
N GLY A 71 -8.94 -5.39 22.07
CA GLY A 71 -9.76 -4.87 23.16
C GLY A 71 -9.09 -3.66 23.82
N ASN A 72 -8.38 -3.90 24.92
CA ASN A 72 -7.76 -2.83 25.70
C ASN A 72 -6.23 -2.80 25.52
N ARG A 73 -5.68 -1.64 25.15
CA ARG A 73 -4.22 -1.43 25.05
C ARG A 73 -3.46 -1.57 26.36
N LYS A 74 -4.13 -1.62 27.52
CA LYS A 74 -3.50 -1.75 28.84
C LYS A 74 -3.12 -3.19 29.20
N GLY A 75 -3.62 -4.19 28.49
CA GLY A 75 -3.27 -5.60 28.70
C GLY A 75 -1.89 -5.93 28.13
N LEU A 76 -1.17 -6.85 28.79
CA LEU A 76 0.10 -7.37 28.28
C LEU A 76 -0.09 -8.15 26.98
N PHE A 77 -1.21 -8.87 26.84
CA PHE A 77 -1.56 -9.66 25.68
C PHE A 77 -2.95 -9.30 25.15
N ASP A 78 -3.07 -9.25 23.84
CA ASP A 78 -4.34 -9.06 23.13
C ASP A 78 -4.33 -9.82 21.80
N TYR A 79 -5.51 -10.10 21.24
CA TYR A 79 -5.61 -10.75 19.95
C TYR A 79 -6.82 -10.24 19.15
N GLY A 80 -6.75 -10.37 17.86
CA GLY A 80 -7.83 -10.02 16.96
C GLY A 80 -7.75 -10.82 15.67
N PHE A 81 -8.81 -10.73 14.88
CA PHE A 81 -8.86 -11.34 13.55
C PHE A 81 -9.85 -10.62 12.66
N LYS A 82 -9.74 -10.84 11.36
CA LYS A 82 -10.72 -10.39 10.37
C LYS A 82 -10.77 -11.38 9.22
N ALA A 83 -11.98 -11.63 8.74
CA ALA A 83 -12.22 -12.38 7.52
C ALA A 83 -13.27 -11.64 6.71
N ASN A 84 -12.91 -11.12 5.53
CA ASN A 84 -13.79 -10.46 4.58
C ASN A 84 -13.83 -11.26 3.28
N LEU A 85 -14.96 -11.86 2.99
CA LEU A 85 -15.23 -12.58 1.74
C LEU A 85 -15.88 -11.61 0.75
N LEU A 86 -15.27 -11.42 -0.42
CA LEU A 86 -15.75 -10.54 -1.48
C LEU A 86 -16.17 -11.36 -2.71
N LEU A 87 -17.45 -11.23 -3.09
CA LEU A 87 -17.96 -11.61 -4.40
C LEU A 87 -17.93 -10.36 -5.28
N GLN A 88 -17.06 -10.36 -6.29
CA GLN A 88 -16.87 -9.27 -7.24
C GLN A 88 -17.33 -9.72 -8.62
N THR A 89 -18.30 -9.02 -9.19
CA THR A 89 -18.85 -9.34 -10.51
C THR A 89 -18.77 -8.12 -11.41
N ASP A 90 -18.11 -8.24 -12.54
CA ASP A 90 -18.03 -7.21 -13.57
C ASP A 90 -18.54 -7.75 -14.92
N ASN A 91 -18.44 -6.93 -15.99
CA ASN A 91 -18.93 -7.26 -17.33
C ASN A 91 -18.30 -8.54 -17.93
N LYS A 92 -17.18 -9.02 -17.38
CA LYS A 92 -16.38 -10.11 -17.95
C LYS A 92 -16.22 -11.30 -17.00
N ASN A 93 -16.13 -11.03 -15.70
CA ASN A 93 -15.71 -12.03 -14.71
C ASN A 93 -16.56 -11.96 -13.44
N THR A 94 -16.66 -13.11 -12.78
CA THR A 94 -17.17 -13.22 -11.41
C THR A 94 -16.10 -13.90 -10.57
N ASN A 95 -15.65 -13.25 -9.51
CA ASN A 95 -14.60 -13.74 -8.63
C ASN A 95 -15.10 -13.78 -7.19
N LEU A 96 -14.79 -14.86 -6.49
CA LEU A 96 -15.06 -15.02 -5.06
C LEU A 96 -13.73 -15.27 -4.34
N TYR A 97 -13.37 -14.40 -3.41
CA TYR A 97 -12.10 -14.53 -2.68
C TYR A 97 -12.15 -13.83 -1.33
N PHE A 98 -11.28 -14.26 -0.41
CA PHE A 98 -11.04 -13.49 0.80
C PHE A 98 -10.24 -12.22 0.47
N HIS A 99 -10.89 -11.07 0.63
CA HIS A 99 -10.23 -9.77 0.48
C HIS A 99 -9.28 -9.50 1.65
N GLU A 100 -9.75 -9.76 2.87
CA GLU A 100 -8.91 -9.83 4.07
C GLU A 100 -9.14 -11.17 4.76
N LEU A 101 -8.06 -11.79 5.18
CA LEU A 101 -8.08 -12.99 6.02
C LEU A 101 -6.83 -12.98 6.87
N TYR A 102 -6.93 -12.53 8.12
CA TYR A 102 -5.79 -12.46 9.01
C TYR A 102 -6.15 -12.71 10.48
N ALA A 103 -5.14 -13.14 11.23
CA ALA A 103 -5.12 -13.12 12.67
C ALA A 103 -3.99 -12.21 13.16
N LYS A 104 -4.19 -11.54 14.28
CA LYS A 104 -3.21 -10.68 14.92
C LYS A 104 -3.13 -10.96 16.42
N ALA A 105 -1.92 -10.89 16.97
CA ALA A 105 -1.66 -11.00 18.40
C ALA A 105 -0.68 -9.93 18.82
N ARG A 106 -0.90 -9.35 19.98
CA ARG A 106 -0.02 -8.34 20.59
C ARG A 106 0.51 -8.85 21.92
N LEU A 107 1.80 -8.71 22.08
CA LEU A 107 2.48 -8.91 23.37
C LEU A 107 3.20 -7.60 23.72
N SER A 108 2.69 -6.88 24.72
CA SER A 108 3.18 -5.55 25.07
C SER A 108 3.11 -4.57 23.89
N VAL A 109 4.23 -4.19 23.33
CA VAL A 109 4.34 -3.27 22.16
C VAL A 109 4.54 -3.99 20.84
N PHE A 110 4.77 -5.31 20.88
CA PHE A 110 5.05 -6.12 19.69
C PHE A 110 3.78 -6.77 19.16
N ASP A 111 3.56 -6.61 17.86
CA ASP A 111 2.50 -7.23 17.12
C ASP A 111 3.03 -8.38 16.23
N LEU A 112 2.33 -9.50 16.21
CA LEU A 112 2.46 -10.57 15.23
C LEU A 112 1.17 -10.61 14.42
N ILE A 113 1.29 -10.54 13.10
CA ILE A 113 0.14 -10.57 12.18
C ILE A 113 0.41 -11.61 11.11
N VAL A 114 -0.58 -12.46 10.85
CA VAL A 114 -0.48 -13.53 9.85
C VAL A 114 -1.71 -13.47 8.96
N GLY A 115 -1.49 -13.28 7.67
CA GLY A 115 -2.54 -13.26 6.64
C GLY A 115 -2.56 -11.99 5.81
N SER A 116 -3.65 -11.80 5.06
CA SER A 116 -3.88 -10.67 4.16
C SER A 116 -4.68 -9.58 4.87
N ARG A 117 -4.12 -8.39 4.99
CA ARG A 117 -4.71 -7.26 5.71
C ARG A 117 -4.56 -5.97 4.91
N GLU A 118 -5.59 -5.12 4.87
CA GLU A 118 -5.46 -3.75 4.41
C GLU A 118 -4.48 -2.97 5.30
N GLU A 119 -3.46 -2.37 4.70
CA GLU A 119 -2.41 -1.65 5.42
C GLU A 119 -2.24 -0.23 4.90
N TYR A 120 -2.16 0.71 5.82
CA TYR A 120 -1.85 2.12 5.55
C TYR A 120 -0.38 2.35 5.89
N LEU A 121 0.48 2.20 4.89
CA LEU A 121 1.92 2.38 5.01
C LEU A 121 2.35 3.74 4.45
N GLY A 122 3.53 4.22 4.90
CA GLY A 122 4.05 5.52 4.52
C GLY A 122 3.66 6.64 5.50
N ASN A 123 3.94 7.87 5.09
CA ASN A 123 3.74 9.09 5.90
C ASN A 123 2.81 10.13 5.24
N GLN A 124 2.19 9.79 4.09
CA GLN A 124 1.24 10.65 3.37
C GLN A 124 -0.04 10.88 4.17
N ASP A 125 -0.86 11.81 3.72
CA ASP A 125 -2.21 12.01 4.27
C ASP A 125 -3.08 10.75 4.01
N SER A 126 -3.76 10.26 5.04
CA SER A 126 -4.46 8.98 4.99
C SER A 126 -5.73 8.98 4.15
N THR A 127 -6.41 10.11 4.05
CA THR A 127 -7.74 10.23 3.42
C THR A 127 -7.70 10.96 2.08
N LEU A 128 -6.92 12.03 2.00
CA LEU A 128 -6.90 12.96 0.86
C LEU A 128 -5.75 12.72 -0.13
N SER A 129 -4.68 12.01 0.26
CA SER A 129 -3.50 11.78 -0.59
C SER A 129 -3.85 11.09 -1.91
N CYS A 130 -3.08 11.35 -2.94
CA CYS A 130 -3.12 10.60 -4.20
C CYS A 130 -2.54 9.18 -4.09
N GLY A 131 -2.04 8.79 -2.91
CA GLY A 131 -1.42 7.52 -2.58
C GLY A 131 0.08 7.64 -2.42
N GLY A 132 0.63 6.93 -1.43
CA GLY A 132 2.07 6.89 -1.22
C GLY A 132 2.82 6.31 -2.42
N LEU A 133 4.09 6.69 -2.54
CA LEU A 133 4.90 6.31 -3.70
C LEU A 133 5.12 4.79 -3.75
N LEU A 134 5.55 4.17 -2.64
CA LEU A 134 5.82 2.73 -2.58
C LEU A 134 4.57 1.90 -2.24
N PHE A 135 3.65 2.44 -1.41
CA PHE A 135 2.39 1.80 -1.01
C PHE A 135 1.24 2.82 -1.08
N SER A 136 0.23 2.53 -1.88
CA SER A 136 -0.85 3.49 -2.17
C SER A 136 -2.26 2.99 -1.85
N GLN A 137 -2.44 1.80 -1.29
CA GLN A 137 -3.73 1.14 -1.09
C GLN A 137 -4.45 0.80 -2.42
N ASN A 138 -3.71 0.70 -3.54
CA ASN A 138 -4.30 0.45 -4.85
C ASN A 138 -4.49 -1.04 -5.16
N ALA A 139 -3.49 -1.88 -4.84
CA ALA A 139 -3.58 -3.34 -4.97
C ALA A 139 -4.30 -3.98 -3.78
N ARG A 140 -4.80 -5.21 -3.97
CA ARG A 140 -5.42 -5.97 -2.86
C ARG A 140 -4.40 -6.37 -1.80
N PRO A 141 -4.84 -6.66 -0.55
CA PRO A 141 -3.98 -7.14 0.52
C PRO A 141 -3.23 -8.42 0.15
N MET A 142 -1.95 -8.45 0.45
CA MET A 142 -1.06 -9.60 0.21
C MET A 142 -0.92 -10.45 1.47
N PRO A 143 -0.92 -11.79 1.37
CA PRO A 143 -0.66 -12.66 2.53
C PRO A 143 0.79 -12.50 3.01
N LYS A 144 0.93 -12.20 4.31
CA LYS A 144 2.23 -11.97 4.96
C LYS A 144 2.24 -12.51 6.39
N ILE A 145 3.45 -12.78 6.88
CA ILE A 145 3.75 -12.86 8.32
C ILE A 145 4.52 -11.60 8.65
N THR A 146 4.00 -10.81 9.58
CA THR A 146 4.56 -9.53 10.02
C THR A 146 4.84 -9.56 11.51
N VAL A 147 6.04 -9.14 11.90
CA VAL A 147 6.42 -8.94 13.31
C VAL A 147 6.95 -7.52 13.45
N GLY A 148 6.43 -6.76 14.42
CA GLY A 148 6.89 -5.39 14.58
C GLY A 148 6.21 -4.62 15.70
N ILE A 149 6.44 -3.32 15.69
CA ILE A 149 5.81 -2.29 16.53
C ILE A 149 4.97 -1.43 15.59
N GLU A 150 3.67 -1.73 15.49
CA GLU A 150 2.80 -1.10 14.50
C GLU A 150 2.46 0.37 14.78
N HIS A 151 2.57 0.79 16.04
CA HIS A 151 2.26 2.15 16.46
C HIS A 151 3.50 2.84 17.01
N PHE A 152 3.62 4.15 16.79
CA PHE A 152 4.69 4.92 17.39
C PHE A 152 4.71 4.69 18.91
N THR A 153 5.81 4.13 19.38
CA THR A 153 6.05 3.75 20.76
C THR A 153 7.27 4.49 21.26
N THR A 154 7.13 5.13 22.42
CA THR A 154 8.21 5.88 23.05
C THR A 154 9.40 4.97 23.36
N ILE A 155 10.60 5.39 22.96
CA ILE A 155 11.84 4.72 23.30
C ILE A 155 12.17 5.02 24.76
N PRO A 156 12.43 4.00 25.60
CA PRO A 156 12.82 4.21 27.00
C PRO A 156 14.01 5.17 27.11
N PHE A 157 14.06 5.92 28.21
CA PHE A 157 15.13 6.88 28.54
C PHE A 157 15.26 8.10 27.61
N THR A 158 14.33 8.34 26.70
CA THR A 158 14.30 9.53 25.82
C THR A 158 13.37 10.63 26.30
N PHE A 159 12.91 10.55 27.55
CA PHE A 159 11.96 11.51 28.17
C PHE A 159 10.68 11.70 27.36
N GLY A 160 10.28 10.72 26.54
CA GLY A 160 9.11 10.80 25.67
C GLY A 160 9.32 11.54 24.37
N LEU A 161 10.52 12.03 24.09
CA LEU A 161 10.81 12.84 22.89
C LEU A 161 10.99 12.00 21.64
N LEU A 162 11.48 10.76 21.75
CA LEU A 162 11.76 9.90 20.62
C LEU A 162 10.84 8.67 20.62
N GLU A 163 10.20 8.42 19.49
CA GLU A 163 9.31 7.30 19.27
C GLU A 163 9.73 6.51 18.04
N ILE A 164 9.48 5.21 18.06
CA ILE A 164 9.76 4.29 16.96
C ILE A 164 8.50 3.53 16.54
N LYS A 165 8.39 3.29 15.25
CA LYS A 165 7.46 2.34 14.63
C LYS A 165 8.23 1.57 13.57
N GLY A 166 8.02 0.24 13.45
CA GLY A 166 8.71 -0.55 12.43
C GLY A 166 8.28 -2.01 12.45
N ALA A 167 8.48 -2.69 11.34
CA ALA A 167 8.18 -4.11 11.23
C ALA A 167 9.05 -4.80 10.18
N ILE A 168 9.09 -6.13 10.28
CA ILE A 168 9.67 -7.04 9.29
C ILE A 168 8.56 -8.00 8.88
N SER A 169 8.42 -8.19 7.57
CA SER A 169 7.42 -9.09 6.99
C SER A 169 8.05 -10.02 5.96
N HIS A 170 7.50 -11.22 5.90
CA HIS A 170 7.68 -12.16 4.80
C HIS A 170 6.32 -12.42 4.16
N GLY A 171 6.22 -12.32 2.84
CA GLY A 171 4.95 -12.43 2.11
C GLY A 171 5.05 -13.27 0.86
N TRP A 172 3.91 -13.51 0.24
CA TRP A 172 3.76 -14.32 -0.96
C TRP A 172 2.92 -13.59 -2.00
N PHE A 173 3.44 -13.51 -3.24
CA PHE A 173 2.64 -13.17 -4.40
C PHE A 173 1.87 -14.44 -4.82
N THR A 174 0.56 -14.39 -4.74
CA THR A 174 -0.31 -15.56 -5.00
C THR A 174 -1.08 -15.41 -6.32
N ASP A 175 -0.73 -14.41 -7.11
CA ASP A 175 -1.35 -14.18 -8.42
C ASP A 175 -0.73 -15.01 -9.54
N ASP A 176 0.52 -15.49 -9.38
CA ASP A 176 1.23 -16.38 -10.30
C ASP A 176 1.16 -15.96 -11.78
N ILE A 177 1.08 -14.64 -12.05
CA ILE A 177 0.84 -14.09 -13.40
C ILE A 177 2.04 -14.35 -14.32
N TYR A 178 3.27 -14.09 -13.86
CA TYR A 178 4.50 -14.35 -14.59
C TYR A 178 5.43 -15.27 -13.78
N THR A 179 5.99 -14.77 -12.69
CA THR A 179 6.80 -15.57 -11.77
C THR A 179 5.87 -16.31 -10.82
N LYS A 180 5.97 -17.66 -10.76
CA LYS A 180 5.16 -18.48 -9.86
C LYS A 180 5.80 -18.57 -8.48
N ASN A 181 4.98 -18.63 -7.42
CA ASN A 181 5.44 -18.76 -6.04
C ASN A 181 6.48 -17.68 -5.64
N GLN A 182 6.35 -16.49 -6.18
CA GLN A 182 7.21 -15.36 -5.88
C GLN A 182 7.07 -14.94 -4.41
N LEU A 183 8.19 -14.57 -3.79
CA LEU A 183 8.25 -14.18 -2.39
C LEU A 183 8.44 -12.67 -2.25
N LEU A 184 7.96 -12.13 -1.12
CA LEU A 184 8.16 -10.77 -0.69
C LEU A 184 8.98 -10.75 0.60
N HIS A 185 10.03 -9.94 0.64
CA HIS A 185 10.61 -9.40 1.86
C HIS A 185 10.20 -7.95 2.01
N HIS A 186 9.76 -7.54 3.20
CA HIS A 186 9.42 -6.16 3.50
C HIS A 186 9.89 -5.81 4.91
N LYS A 187 10.59 -4.70 5.07
CA LYS A 187 10.94 -4.13 6.36
C LYS A 187 10.87 -2.62 6.31
N TYR A 188 10.43 -2.02 7.41
CA TYR A 188 10.41 -0.58 7.55
C TYR A 188 10.72 -0.14 8.98
N ALA A 189 11.23 1.08 9.10
CA ALA A 189 11.43 1.75 10.37
C ALA A 189 11.15 3.25 10.23
N PHE A 190 10.39 3.80 11.16
CA PHE A 190 10.10 5.23 11.27
C PHE A 190 10.50 5.70 12.65
N LEU A 191 11.26 6.78 12.71
CA LEU A 191 11.56 7.51 13.93
C LEU A 191 10.75 8.80 13.94
N ARG A 192 10.18 9.15 15.09
CA ARG A 192 9.46 10.40 15.31
C ARG A 192 10.05 11.13 16.51
N LEU A 193 10.42 12.38 16.31
CA LEU A 193 10.90 13.31 17.32
C LEU A 193 9.81 14.34 17.60
N GLY A 194 9.60 14.71 18.87
CA GLY A 194 8.65 15.76 19.26
C GLY A 194 7.94 15.47 20.58
N GLY A 195 7.50 14.23 20.80
CA GLY A 195 6.85 13.83 22.05
C GLY A 195 5.58 14.66 22.34
N LYS A 196 5.60 15.51 23.37
CA LYS A 196 4.50 16.40 23.74
C LYS A 196 4.61 17.82 23.16
N LEU A 197 5.62 18.07 22.33
CA LEU A 197 5.80 19.37 21.67
C LEU A 197 4.75 19.55 20.58
N PRO A 198 4.43 20.80 20.20
CA PRO A 198 3.52 21.07 19.08
C PRO A 198 4.16 20.83 17.71
N VAL A 199 5.42 20.43 17.67
CA VAL A 199 6.16 20.17 16.43
C VAL A 199 6.70 18.75 16.48
N HIS A 200 6.40 17.95 15.45
CA HIS A 200 6.88 16.59 15.32
C HIS A 200 7.59 16.39 13.99
N PHE A 201 8.80 15.89 14.04
CA PHE A 201 9.55 15.50 12.85
C PHE A 201 9.60 13.97 12.77
N GLN A 202 9.31 13.43 11.60
CA GLN A 202 9.39 11.99 11.32
C GLN A 202 10.33 11.74 10.14
N TYR A 203 11.17 10.72 10.29
CA TYR A 203 11.97 10.14 9.21
C TYR A 203 11.68 8.65 9.11
N GLY A 204 11.51 8.13 7.90
CA GLY A 204 11.20 6.73 7.63
C GLY A 204 12.02 6.16 6.49
N LEU A 205 12.38 4.90 6.67
CA LEU A 205 12.95 4.03 5.66
C LEU A 205 12.03 2.84 5.46
N ASP A 206 11.76 2.50 4.21
CA ASP A 206 10.94 1.38 3.79
C ASP A 206 11.67 0.61 2.70
N HIS A 207 11.79 -0.70 2.84
CA HIS A 207 12.52 -1.56 1.92
C HIS A 207 11.71 -2.80 1.59
N VAL A 208 11.47 -3.02 0.32
CA VAL A 208 10.84 -4.22 -0.20
C VAL A 208 11.77 -4.94 -1.17
N ALA A 209 11.66 -6.27 -1.23
CA ALA A 209 12.34 -7.06 -2.22
C ALA A 209 11.44 -8.20 -2.72
N GLN A 210 11.30 -8.29 -4.04
CA GLN A 210 10.70 -9.44 -4.73
C GLN A 210 11.81 -10.45 -4.98
N TRP A 211 11.60 -11.72 -4.61
CA TRP A 211 12.65 -12.73 -4.71
C TRP A 211 12.09 -14.14 -4.79
N GLY A 212 12.95 -15.11 -5.08
CA GLY A 212 12.57 -16.51 -5.18
C GLY A 212 11.56 -16.78 -6.31
N GLY A 213 10.86 -17.89 -6.21
CA GLY A 213 9.86 -18.29 -7.19
C GLY A 213 10.43 -19.05 -8.39
N ILE A 214 9.58 -19.26 -9.39
CA ILE A 214 9.90 -19.95 -10.64
C ILE A 214 9.69 -18.96 -11.78
N ILE A 215 10.78 -18.58 -12.43
CA ILE A 215 10.78 -17.62 -13.54
C ILE A 215 10.63 -18.41 -14.85
N PRO A 216 9.62 -18.12 -15.69
CA PRO A 216 9.44 -18.81 -16.95
C PRO A 216 10.58 -18.48 -17.94
N GLY A 217 11.00 -19.46 -18.72
CA GLY A 217 12.07 -19.31 -19.71
C GLY A 217 13.13 -20.41 -19.62
N THR A 218 14.16 -20.29 -20.45
CA THR A 218 15.30 -21.23 -20.51
C THR A 218 16.62 -20.47 -20.49
N GLY A 219 17.65 -21.05 -19.85
CA GLY A 219 18.97 -20.43 -19.74
C GLY A 219 19.32 -20.02 -18.32
N VAL A 220 20.46 -19.37 -18.15
CA VAL A 220 20.94 -18.91 -16.85
C VAL A 220 19.99 -17.83 -16.29
N GLY A 221 19.51 -18.06 -15.08
CA GLY A 221 18.60 -17.12 -14.38
C GLY A 221 17.12 -17.41 -14.58
N PHE A 222 16.74 -18.39 -15.40
CA PHE A 222 15.37 -18.88 -15.50
C PHE A 222 15.16 -20.14 -14.66
N GLY A 223 13.90 -20.53 -14.45
CA GLY A 223 13.53 -21.67 -13.61
C GLY A 223 13.46 -21.34 -12.13
N GLN A 224 13.70 -22.35 -11.29
CA GLN A 224 13.59 -22.22 -9.83
C GLN A 224 14.72 -21.32 -9.30
N GLN A 225 14.33 -20.23 -8.66
CA GLN A 225 15.25 -19.35 -7.95
C GLN A 225 15.63 -19.93 -6.59
N THR A 226 16.85 -19.65 -6.13
CA THR A 226 17.35 -20.16 -4.85
C THR A 226 16.56 -19.60 -3.68
N ILE A 227 16.00 -20.52 -2.86
CA ILE A 227 15.26 -20.22 -1.64
C ILE A 227 15.94 -20.93 -0.48
N ASN A 228 16.93 -20.29 0.12
CA ASN A 228 17.63 -20.79 1.30
C ASN A 228 17.98 -19.65 2.27
N LEU A 229 18.53 -19.97 3.43
CA LEU A 229 18.87 -18.98 4.45
C LEU A 229 19.93 -17.97 3.97
N ASN A 230 20.88 -18.37 3.11
CA ASN A 230 21.89 -17.47 2.59
C ASN A 230 21.28 -16.49 1.57
N ALA A 231 20.43 -16.97 0.66
CA ALA A 231 19.66 -16.11 -0.23
C ALA A 231 18.81 -15.12 0.57
N TYR A 232 18.10 -15.59 1.61
CA TYR A 232 17.31 -14.68 2.48
C TYR A 232 18.19 -13.61 3.17
N LYS A 233 19.40 -13.96 3.61
CA LYS A 233 20.34 -12.96 4.16
C LYS A 233 20.76 -11.93 3.11
N SER A 234 21.06 -12.36 1.87
CA SER A 234 21.36 -11.45 0.77
C SER A 234 20.20 -10.50 0.48
N ILE A 235 18.94 -11.01 0.42
CA ILE A 235 17.72 -10.22 0.29
C ILE A 235 17.55 -9.24 1.45
N PHE A 236 17.77 -9.70 2.68
CA PHE A 236 17.58 -8.87 3.87
C PHE A 236 18.55 -7.67 3.89
N PHE A 237 19.81 -7.87 3.51
CA PHE A 237 20.83 -6.83 3.55
C PHE A 237 21.05 -6.11 2.19
N GLY A 238 20.38 -6.54 1.12
CA GLY A 238 20.60 -6.01 -0.23
C GLY A 238 21.97 -6.38 -0.80
N HIS A 239 22.43 -7.62 -0.55
CA HIS A 239 23.69 -8.11 -1.07
C HIS A 239 23.49 -8.87 -2.39
N SER A 240 24.55 -8.95 -3.20
CA SER A 240 24.55 -9.74 -4.43
C SER A 240 24.30 -11.23 -4.19
N GLY A 241 23.79 -11.89 -5.22
CA GLY A 241 23.58 -13.33 -5.24
C GLY A 241 24.88 -14.13 -5.34
N GLY A 242 24.78 -15.43 -5.08
CA GLY A 242 25.88 -16.39 -5.29
C GLY A 242 26.04 -16.79 -6.76
N ALA A 243 26.95 -17.72 -7.03
CA ALA A 243 27.24 -18.22 -8.38
C ALA A 243 26.05 -18.95 -9.06
N ASP A 244 25.02 -19.30 -8.29
CA ASP A 244 23.76 -19.90 -8.72
C ASP A 244 22.68 -18.86 -9.09
N ALA A 245 22.95 -17.57 -8.85
CA ALA A 245 22.06 -16.47 -9.22
C ALA A 245 22.25 -16.05 -10.69
N THR A 246 21.33 -15.20 -11.19
CA THR A 246 21.47 -14.59 -12.52
C THR A 246 22.73 -13.74 -12.59
N VAL A 247 23.27 -13.50 -13.79
CA VAL A 247 24.45 -12.62 -13.95
C VAL A 247 24.16 -11.23 -13.39
N ASN A 248 22.94 -10.73 -13.59
CA ASN A 248 22.52 -9.43 -13.06
C ASN A 248 22.50 -9.44 -11.52
N ASP A 249 21.95 -10.49 -10.91
CA ASP A 249 21.87 -10.62 -9.45
C ASP A 249 23.24 -10.88 -8.79
N GLN A 250 24.22 -11.38 -9.55
CA GLN A 250 25.61 -11.52 -9.08
C GLN A 250 26.35 -10.19 -9.05
N ILE A 251 25.99 -9.25 -9.92
CA ILE A 251 26.61 -7.93 -10.02
C ILE A 251 25.87 -6.93 -9.11
N ASN A 252 24.54 -6.99 -9.10
CA ASN A 252 23.65 -6.15 -8.29
C ASN A 252 23.18 -6.89 -7.02
N ALA A 253 22.14 -6.39 -6.39
CA ALA A 253 21.48 -7.09 -5.28
C ALA A 253 20.65 -8.28 -5.81
N LEU A 254 20.60 -9.40 -5.05
CA LEU A 254 19.79 -10.57 -5.37
C LEU A 254 18.29 -10.22 -5.30
N GLY A 255 17.57 -10.41 -6.38
CA GLY A 255 16.14 -10.08 -6.48
C GLY A 255 15.89 -8.63 -6.89
N ASN A 256 14.63 -8.19 -6.84
CA ASN A 256 14.24 -6.83 -7.19
C ASN A 256 14.00 -6.01 -5.92
N HIS A 257 14.85 -5.05 -5.64
CA HIS A 257 14.82 -4.21 -4.45
C HIS A 257 14.26 -2.82 -4.76
N ILE A 258 13.31 -2.35 -3.94
CA ILE A 258 12.84 -0.97 -3.96
C ILE A 258 12.96 -0.41 -2.55
N ILE A 259 13.60 0.75 -2.44
CA ILE A 259 13.81 1.45 -1.18
C ILE A 259 13.07 2.79 -1.25
N SER A 260 12.32 3.11 -0.21
CA SER A 260 11.68 4.42 -0.05
C SER A 260 12.21 5.13 1.19
N GLN A 261 12.55 6.39 1.01
CA GLN A 261 12.83 7.31 2.11
C GLN A 261 11.67 8.29 2.24
N SER A 262 11.37 8.68 3.47
CA SER A 262 10.29 9.63 3.71
C SER A 262 10.58 10.53 4.90
N THR A 263 10.15 11.78 4.79
CA THR A 263 10.16 12.75 5.89
C THR A 263 8.77 13.33 6.07
N ARG A 264 8.44 13.71 7.30
CA ARG A 264 7.22 14.44 7.62
C ARG A 264 7.48 15.40 8.77
N LEU A 265 6.97 16.61 8.63
CA LEU A 265 6.92 17.63 9.68
C LEU A 265 5.45 17.93 9.98
N ASP A 266 5.02 17.73 11.22
CA ASP A 266 3.71 18.13 11.70
C ASP A 266 3.87 19.31 12.66
N VAL A 267 3.03 20.33 12.52
CA VAL A 267 2.98 21.49 13.40
C VAL A 267 1.53 21.71 13.84
N ASP A 268 1.29 21.64 15.15
CA ASP A 268 0.01 21.89 15.77
C ASP A 268 -0.07 23.33 16.25
N ILE A 269 -0.99 24.14 15.69
CA ILE A 269 -1.18 25.56 16.01
C ILE A 269 -2.66 25.76 16.32
N SER A 270 -3.02 25.91 17.61
CA SER A 270 -4.43 26.01 18.04
C SER A 270 -5.23 24.83 17.49
N ASP A 271 -6.26 25.07 16.69
CA ASP A 271 -7.15 24.08 16.11
C ASP A 271 -6.64 23.52 14.77
N PHE A 272 -5.52 24.00 14.29
CA PHE A 272 -4.94 23.60 13.03
C PHE A 272 -3.77 22.64 13.22
N LYS A 273 -3.75 21.60 12.39
CA LYS A 273 -2.58 20.75 12.17
C LYS A 273 -2.09 20.97 10.75
N ILE A 274 -0.87 21.48 10.61
CA ILE A 274 -0.19 21.68 9.33
C ILE A 274 0.84 20.55 9.18
N SER A 275 0.82 19.85 8.07
CA SER A 275 1.71 18.73 7.81
C SER A 275 2.38 18.88 6.45
N GLY A 276 3.71 18.94 6.43
CA GLY A 276 4.49 18.83 5.20
C GLY A 276 5.17 17.46 5.14
N TYR A 277 5.19 16.79 3.98
CA TYR A 277 5.85 15.51 3.82
C TYR A 277 6.46 15.32 2.44
N TRP A 278 7.42 14.42 2.40
CA TRP A 278 8.11 14.01 1.20
C TRP A 278 8.37 12.50 1.22
N GLN A 279 8.28 11.87 0.05
CA GLN A 279 8.67 10.49 -0.20
C GLN A 279 9.49 10.42 -1.47
N ASN A 280 10.50 9.58 -1.48
CA ASN A 280 11.33 9.27 -2.64
C ASN A 280 11.50 7.76 -2.74
N VAL A 281 11.71 7.24 -3.95
CA VAL A 281 12.06 5.84 -4.19
C VAL A 281 13.39 5.74 -4.94
N SER A 282 14.10 4.66 -4.67
CA SER A 282 15.28 4.23 -5.40
C SER A 282 15.14 2.76 -5.70
N GLU A 283 15.44 2.37 -6.92
CA GLU A 283 15.55 0.98 -7.34
C GLU A 283 17.04 0.66 -7.51
N ASP A 284 17.40 -0.60 -7.27
CA ASP A 284 18.75 -1.14 -7.41
C ASP A 284 19.84 -0.35 -6.66
N GLY A 285 20.20 -0.84 -5.50
CA GLY A 285 21.34 -0.30 -4.78
C GLY A 285 21.26 -0.42 -3.26
N PRO A 286 22.36 -0.21 -2.56
CA PRO A 286 22.37 -0.18 -1.11
C PRO A 286 21.54 0.98 -0.58
N ILE A 287 21.00 0.82 0.62
CA ILE A 287 20.29 1.91 1.32
C ILE A 287 21.26 3.10 1.44
N LYS A 288 20.98 4.15 0.68
CA LYS A 288 21.71 5.43 0.79
C LYS A 288 20.93 6.36 1.70
N PHE A 289 21.64 7.09 2.56
CA PHE A 289 21.00 8.07 3.42
C PHE A 289 20.49 9.26 2.61
N ILE A 290 19.63 10.08 3.24
CA ILE A 290 18.95 11.25 2.65
C ILE A 290 19.89 12.20 1.88
N THR A 291 21.17 12.24 2.23
CA THR A 291 22.18 13.07 1.57
C THR A 291 22.66 12.53 0.23
N GLU A 292 22.43 11.25 -0.03
CA GLU A 292 22.87 10.53 -1.23
C GLU A 292 21.70 10.01 -2.06
N THR A 293 20.53 10.65 -1.93
CA THR A 293 19.35 10.29 -2.72
C THR A 293 19.65 10.41 -4.21
N MET A 294 19.58 9.28 -4.89
CA MET A 294 19.47 9.24 -6.35
C MET A 294 18.07 9.77 -6.70
N ASN A 295 17.88 10.26 -7.92
CA ASN A 295 16.58 10.72 -8.41
C ASN A 295 15.96 11.86 -7.57
N ARG A 296 16.76 12.84 -7.14
CA ARG A 296 16.29 13.99 -6.34
C ARG A 296 15.09 14.74 -6.93
N PRO A 297 14.97 14.90 -8.27
CA PRO A 297 13.80 15.55 -8.85
C PRO A 297 12.51 14.75 -8.71
N ASP A 298 12.61 13.43 -8.47
CA ASP A 298 11.48 12.55 -8.31
C ASP A 298 11.03 12.44 -6.86
N GLY A 299 9.75 12.20 -6.68
CA GLY A 299 9.15 12.00 -5.36
C GLY A 299 7.70 12.44 -5.28
N LEU A 300 7.15 12.29 -4.10
CA LEU A 300 5.84 12.81 -3.70
C LEU A 300 6.05 13.86 -2.61
N TRP A 301 5.63 15.10 -2.86
CA TRP A 301 5.59 16.18 -1.89
C TRP A 301 4.16 16.49 -1.54
N GLY A 302 3.86 16.64 -0.26
CA GLY A 302 2.52 16.96 0.21
C GLY A 302 2.51 18.06 1.26
N LEU A 303 1.48 18.90 1.21
CA LEU A 303 1.14 19.91 2.21
C LEU A 303 -0.33 19.72 2.59
N SER A 304 -0.60 19.41 3.84
CA SER A 304 -1.93 19.19 4.39
C SER A 304 -2.20 20.18 5.51
N ILE A 305 -3.41 20.72 5.53
CA ILE A 305 -3.93 21.59 6.60
C ILE A 305 -5.23 20.95 7.08
N ARG A 306 -5.31 20.63 8.36
CA ARG A 306 -6.50 20.08 9.01
C ARG A 306 -6.98 21.00 10.12
N ASN A 307 -8.30 21.11 10.26
CA ASN A 307 -8.93 21.88 11.34
C ASN A 307 -9.92 20.98 12.09
N SER A 308 -9.79 20.94 13.42
CA SER A 308 -10.66 20.11 14.28
C SER A 308 -12.00 20.76 14.60
N ASN A 309 -12.09 22.09 14.54
CA ASN A 309 -13.24 22.87 15.01
C ASN A 309 -14.11 23.48 13.90
N PHE A 310 -13.65 23.39 12.63
CA PHE A 310 -14.43 23.88 11.50
C PHE A 310 -14.96 22.71 10.65
N PRO A 311 -16.18 22.24 10.92
CA PRO A 311 -16.67 21.00 10.31
C PRO A 311 -16.83 21.09 8.79
N TYR A 312 -17.17 22.26 8.26
CA TYR A 312 -17.40 22.43 6.82
C TYR A 312 -16.16 22.14 5.97
N VAL A 313 -14.95 22.42 6.51
CA VAL A 313 -13.68 22.10 5.88
C VAL A 313 -12.76 21.51 6.96
N LYS A 314 -12.72 20.19 7.06
CA LYS A 314 -11.87 19.47 8.04
C LYS A 314 -10.44 19.27 7.56
N GLY A 315 -10.24 19.21 6.25
CA GLY A 315 -8.94 18.97 5.66
C GLY A 315 -8.83 19.48 4.24
N ILE A 316 -7.67 20.06 3.93
CA ILE A 316 -7.24 20.44 2.58
C ILE A 316 -5.85 19.85 2.37
N LEU A 317 -5.61 19.31 1.19
CA LEU A 317 -4.34 18.75 0.78
C LEU A 317 -3.96 19.25 -0.61
N TYR A 318 -2.68 19.54 -0.79
CA TYR A 318 -2.03 19.65 -2.09
C TYR A 318 -0.85 18.68 -2.14
N GLU A 319 -0.74 17.91 -3.24
CA GLU A 319 0.42 17.07 -3.53
C GLU A 319 0.96 17.32 -4.92
N TYR A 320 2.27 17.16 -5.04
CA TYR A 320 3.00 17.09 -6.30
C TYR A 320 3.75 15.76 -6.35
N LEU A 321 3.45 14.95 -7.36
CA LEU A 321 4.16 13.71 -7.67
C LEU A 321 4.96 13.89 -8.96
N ASN A 322 6.22 13.53 -8.93
CA ASN A 322 7.09 13.45 -10.10
C ASN A 322 7.84 12.11 -10.13
N THR A 323 7.84 11.44 -11.27
CA THR A 323 8.60 10.20 -11.52
C THR A 323 9.27 10.24 -12.90
N THR A 324 9.62 11.43 -13.40
CA THR A 324 10.09 11.58 -14.77
C THR A 324 11.60 11.47 -14.92
N ASP A 325 12.37 11.64 -13.83
CA ASP A 325 13.82 11.62 -13.88
C ASP A 325 14.40 10.19 -13.94
N GLN A 326 14.07 9.32 -12.97
CA GLN A 326 14.50 7.93 -12.92
C GLN A 326 15.99 7.75 -13.20
N SER A 327 16.85 8.53 -12.50
CA SER A 327 18.31 8.68 -12.72
C SER A 327 18.69 9.25 -14.09
N GLY A 328 17.77 9.91 -14.79
CA GLY A 328 18.01 10.45 -16.13
C GLY A 328 18.05 9.37 -17.22
N PRO A 329 18.32 9.76 -18.47
CA PRO A 329 18.53 8.80 -19.55
C PRO A 329 19.80 7.95 -19.31
N TYR A 330 19.94 6.84 -20.03
CA TYR A 330 21.20 6.09 -20.00
C TYR A 330 22.38 7.02 -20.30
N HIS A 331 23.41 6.91 -19.48
CA HIS A 331 24.64 7.71 -19.64
C HIS A 331 25.85 6.80 -19.62
N ASP A 332 26.71 7.04 -20.60
CA ASP A 332 27.94 6.30 -20.83
C ASP A 332 29.14 7.12 -20.40
N LYS A 333 30.14 6.43 -19.86
CA LYS A 333 31.48 6.97 -19.67
C LYS A 333 32.47 5.92 -20.17
N ASP A 334 33.33 6.33 -21.11
CA ASP A 334 34.38 5.45 -21.70
C ASP A 334 33.79 4.15 -22.33
N GLY A 335 32.59 4.22 -22.94
CA GLY A 335 31.91 3.11 -23.57
C GLY A 335 31.20 2.15 -22.60
N ILE A 336 31.10 2.49 -21.31
CA ILE A 336 30.40 1.73 -20.30
C ILE A 336 29.17 2.49 -19.86
N VAL A 337 28.02 1.84 -19.83
CA VAL A 337 26.78 2.41 -19.30
C VAL A 337 26.86 2.40 -17.76
N TYR A 338 26.86 3.58 -17.15
CA TYR A 338 26.96 3.74 -15.69
C TYR A 338 25.62 3.82 -14.98
N GLY A 339 24.51 3.70 -15.69
CA GLY A 339 23.16 3.75 -15.13
C GLY A 339 22.24 4.69 -15.89
N GLY A 340 21.14 5.09 -15.25
CA GLY A 340 20.07 5.86 -15.83
C GLY A 340 18.90 5.01 -16.31
N ALA A 341 17.78 5.64 -16.60
CA ALA A 341 16.54 5.02 -17.04
C ALA A 341 16.04 3.89 -16.11
N ASP A 342 16.07 4.14 -14.80
CA ASP A 342 15.74 3.17 -13.72
C ASP A 342 14.31 2.71 -13.83
N GLY A 343 13.65 2.41 -14.63
CA GLY A 343 12.30 1.92 -14.89
C GLY A 343 11.44 1.63 -13.66
N TYR A 344 11.04 2.66 -12.91
CA TYR A 344 10.29 2.49 -11.66
C TYR A 344 9.19 1.44 -11.73
N PHE A 345 9.23 0.52 -10.75
CA PHE A 345 8.32 -0.59 -10.54
C PHE A 345 8.36 -1.64 -11.64
N TYR A 346 9.42 -1.68 -12.44
CA TYR A 346 9.67 -2.72 -13.43
C TYR A 346 11.01 -3.40 -13.18
N ASN A 347 11.05 -4.71 -13.39
CA ASN A 347 12.27 -5.48 -13.32
C ASN A 347 12.30 -6.53 -14.44
N GLY A 348 13.45 -6.72 -15.08
CA GLY A 348 13.59 -7.63 -16.20
C GLY A 348 13.39 -9.11 -15.87
N ILE A 349 13.50 -9.48 -14.58
CA ILE A 349 13.30 -10.83 -14.06
C ILE A 349 11.89 -10.98 -13.48
N TYR A 350 11.49 -10.09 -12.59
CA TYR A 350 10.15 -10.04 -11.99
C TYR A 350 9.25 -9.13 -12.83
N GLN A 351 8.95 -9.57 -14.07
CA GLN A 351 8.42 -8.72 -15.14
C GLN A 351 7.03 -8.15 -14.90
N THR A 352 6.24 -8.68 -13.96
CA THR A 352 4.99 -8.03 -13.53
C THR A 352 5.24 -6.76 -12.70
N GLY A 353 6.49 -6.50 -12.33
CA GLY A 353 6.91 -5.32 -11.60
C GLY A 353 6.35 -5.26 -10.18
N TRP A 354 6.34 -4.07 -9.57
CA TRP A 354 5.78 -3.84 -8.25
C TRP A 354 4.25 -3.78 -8.33
N SER A 355 3.64 -4.92 -8.70
CA SER A 355 2.20 -5.07 -8.86
C SER A 355 1.69 -6.38 -8.27
N TYR A 356 0.39 -6.44 -7.98
CA TYR A 356 -0.28 -7.61 -7.45
C TYR A 356 -1.71 -7.67 -8.00
N TYR A 357 -2.07 -8.80 -8.63
CA TYR A 357 -3.31 -8.98 -9.40
C TYR A 357 -3.52 -7.84 -10.41
N SER A 358 -2.49 -7.56 -11.22
CA SER A 358 -2.50 -6.54 -12.27
C SER A 358 -2.81 -5.12 -11.78
N ARG A 359 -2.50 -4.81 -10.51
CA ARG A 359 -2.59 -3.48 -9.94
C ARG A 359 -1.26 -3.09 -9.29
N THR A 360 -0.76 -1.93 -9.59
CA THR A 360 0.44 -1.38 -8.96
C THR A 360 0.22 -1.27 -7.45
N ILE A 361 1.18 -1.76 -6.65
CA ILE A 361 1.15 -1.68 -5.18
C ILE A 361 1.49 -0.26 -4.73
N GLY A 362 2.43 0.38 -5.42
CA GLY A 362 2.79 1.78 -5.27
C GLY A 362 1.77 2.74 -5.88
N THR A 363 2.21 3.94 -6.19
CA THR A 363 1.34 4.98 -6.74
C THR A 363 0.53 4.50 -7.95
N PRO A 364 -0.80 4.73 -8.01
CA PRO A 364 -1.65 4.23 -9.08
C PRO A 364 -1.42 4.94 -10.43
N TYR A 365 -0.63 6.00 -10.47
CA TYR A 365 -0.24 6.70 -11.70
C TYR A 365 0.84 5.97 -12.49
N ILE A 366 1.60 5.07 -11.85
CA ILE A 366 2.47 4.11 -12.52
C ILE A 366 1.63 2.86 -12.84
N PHE A 367 1.54 2.55 -14.14
CA PHE A 367 0.75 1.41 -14.58
C PHE A 367 1.51 0.10 -14.38
N PRO A 368 0.82 -0.99 -14.03
CA PRO A 368 1.45 -2.30 -14.03
C PRO A 368 1.93 -2.66 -15.43
N PRO A 369 3.04 -3.40 -15.58
CA PRO A 369 3.49 -3.91 -16.87
C PRO A 369 2.41 -4.74 -17.57
N THR A 370 2.38 -4.67 -18.89
CA THR A 370 1.41 -5.38 -19.73
C THR A 370 2.06 -6.50 -20.52
N LYS A 371 1.30 -7.59 -20.73
CA LYS A 371 1.79 -8.75 -21.47
C LYS A 371 2.13 -8.37 -22.91
N ASN A 372 3.33 -8.76 -23.36
CA ASN A 372 3.82 -8.56 -24.71
C ASN A 372 3.62 -9.80 -25.61
N GLN A 373 3.95 -9.68 -26.90
CA GLN A 373 3.84 -10.78 -27.86
C GLN A 373 4.77 -11.97 -27.59
N ALA A 374 5.88 -11.75 -26.88
CA ALA A 374 6.84 -12.79 -26.49
C ALA A 374 6.49 -13.51 -25.19
N ASN A 375 5.26 -13.33 -24.67
CA ASN A 375 4.79 -13.84 -23.38
C ASN A 375 5.53 -13.30 -22.16
N GLY A 376 6.33 -12.25 -22.31
CA GLY A 376 6.87 -11.43 -21.26
C GLY A 376 5.93 -10.27 -20.89
N TYR A 377 6.43 -9.34 -20.10
CA TYR A 377 5.72 -8.13 -19.70
C TYR A 377 6.60 -6.90 -19.89
N ASP A 378 6.04 -5.85 -20.46
CA ASP A 378 6.74 -4.59 -20.71
C ASP A 378 6.14 -3.48 -19.86
N PRO A 379 6.98 -2.56 -19.35
CA PRO A 379 6.51 -1.36 -18.67
C PRO A 379 5.75 -0.48 -19.67
N THR A 380 4.73 0.22 -19.21
CA THR A 380 3.89 1.06 -20.07
C THR A 380 4.01 2.54 -19.76
N ASN A 381 3.61 2.95 -18.56
CA ASN A 381 3.64 4.35 -18.12
C ASN A 381 4.17 4.43 -16.69
N ASN A 382 5.41 4.85 -16.53
CA ASN A 382 6.02 5.07 -15.22
C ASN A 382 6.68 6.45 -15.06
N ARG A 383 6.69 7.27 -16.14
CA ARG A 383 7.18 8.65 -16.11
C ARG A 383 5.99 9.60 -16.11
N VAL A 384 5.66 10.12 -14.92
CA VAL A 384 4.46 10.94 -14.72
C VAL A 384 4.76 12.17 -13.86
N GLN A 385 4.00 13.23 -14.09
CA GLN A 385 3.90 14.40 -13.22
C GLN A 385 2.45 14.59 -12.84
N VAL A 386 2.15 14.77 -11.55
CA VAL A 386 0.78 14.91 -11.07
C VAL A 386 0.70 16.06 -10.10
N HIS A 387 -0.27 16.96 -10.29
CA HIS A 387 -0.75 17.89 -9.29
C HIS A 387 -2.08 17.34 -8.74
N HIS A 388 -2.16 17.18 -7.43
CA HIS A 388 -3.32 16.63 -6.76
C HIS A 388 -3.82 17.55 -5.65
N VAL A 389 -5.13 17.72 -5.58
CA VAL A 389 -5.82 18.49 -4.55
C VAL A 389 -6.89 17.61 -3.92
N GLY A 390 -6.90 17.58 -2.59
CA GLY A 390 -7.91 16.91 -1.79
C GLY A 390 -8.61 17.89 -0.85
N LEU A 391 -9.92 17.72 -0.67
CA LEU A 391 -10.74 18.48 0.25
C LEU A 391 -11.73 17.55 0.94
N GLU A 392 -11.89 17.67 2.26
CA GLU A 392 -12.91 16.94 3.02
C GLU A 392 -13.56 17.78 4.12
N GLY A 393 -14.80 17.46 4.46
CA GLY A 393 -15.54 18.11 5.50
C GLY A 393 -16.84 17.39 5.86
N ASP A 394 -17.66 18.05 6.66
CA ASP A 394 -18.99 17.58 7.07
C ASP A 394 -20.00 18.72 6.96
N ILE A 395 -21.09 18.46 6.26
CA ILE A 395 -22.22 19.37 6.14
C ILE A 395 -23.44 18.70 6.76
N THR A 396 -23.80 19.09 7.97
CA THR A 396 -24.98 18.59 8.68
C THR A 396 -25.04 17.05 8.79
N GLY A 397 -23.89 16.42 9.05
CA GLY A 397 -23.76 14.97 9.20
C GLY A 397 -23.63 14.21 7.88
N TYR A 398 -23.43 14.90 6.76
CA TYR A 398 -22.96 14.34 5.50
C TYR A 398 -21.47 14.60 5.36
N ASN A 399 -20.64 13.57 5.51
CA ASN A 399 -19.21 13.71 5.24
C ASN A 399 -19.01 13.71 3.73
N TYR A 400 -18.24 14.67 3.24
CA TYR A 400 -17.91 14.76 1.83
C TYR A 400 -16.37 14.73 1.63
N LYS A 401 -15.97 14.26 0.47
CA LYS A 401 -14.58 14.25 0.00
C LYS A 401 -14.52 14.58 -1.49
N ILE A 402 -13.64 15.49 -1.85
CA ILE A 402 -13.36 15.86 -3.24
C ILE A 402 -11.89 15.59 -3.50
N LEU A 403 -11.60 14.87 -4.56
CA LEU A 403 -10.24 14.64 -5.06
C LEU A 403 -10.18 15.12 -6.51
N THR A 404 -9.12 15.85 -6.85
CA THR A 404 -8.86 16.31 -8.22
C THR A 404 -7.38 16.13 -8.54
N SER A 405 -7.09 15.49 -9.65
CA SER A 405 -5.71 15.28 -10.12
C SER A 405 -5.55 15.72 -11.57
N PHE A 406 -4.45 16.40 -11.83
CA PHE A 406 -4.00 16.78 -13.16
C PHE A 406 -2.69 16.07 -13.43
N SER A 407 -2.68 15.12 -14.36
CA SER A 407 -1.50 14.33 -14.68
C SER A 407 -0.98 14.58 -16.09
N LYS A 408 0.35 14.55 -16.23
CA LYS A 408 1.08 14.50 -17.50
C LYS A 408 1.82 13.18 -17.56
N ASN A 409 1.62 12.42 -18.61
CA ASN A 409 2.09 11.06 -18.76
C ASN A 409 2.98 10.94 -19.98
N TYR A 410 4.19 10.39 -19.83
CA TYR A 410 5.24 10.39 -20.84
C TYR A 410 5.60 8.98 -21.33
N GLY A 411 4.92 7.91 -20.85
CA GLY A 411 5.30 6.52 -21.09
C GLY A 411 6.45 6.10 -20.19
N ASN A 412 7.45 5.46 -20.74
CA ASN A 412 8.69 5.10 -20.04
C ASN A 412 9.91 5.43 -20.93
N TYR A 413 11.14 5.18 -20.45
CA TYR A 413 12.34 5.49 -21.23
C TYR A 413 12.48 4.62 -22.50
N SER A 414 12.11 3.34 -22.45
CA SER A 414 12.22 2.42 -23.58
C SER A 414 11.11 2.63 -24.59
N TYR A 415 9.92 3.01 -24.14
CA TYR A 415 8.72 3.21 -24.96
C TYR A 415 8.04 4.54 -24.57
N PRO A 416 8.67 5.68 -24.90
CA PRO A 416 8.06 6.99 -24.62
C PRO A 416 6.81 7.18 -25.48
N TYR A 417 5.81 7.84 -24.92
CA TYR A 417 4.67 8.24 -25.76
C TYR A 417 5.13 9.24 -26.83
N PRO A 418 4.63 9.14 -28.06
CA PRO A 418 4.97 10.11 -29.13
C PRO A 418 4.63 11.55 -28.73
N GLU A 419 3.56 11.72 -27.95
CA GLU A 419 3.14 12.98 -27.38
C GLU A 419 2.74 12.76 -25.91
N MET A 420 3.00 13.76 -25.06
CA MET A 420 2.58 13.75 -23.66
C MET A 420 1.06 13.60 -23.57
N LYS A 421 0.59 12.62 -22.76
CA LYS A 421 -0.83 12.35 -22.55
C LYS A 421 -1.33 13.01 -21.27
N PRO A 422 -2.09 14.12 -21.35
CA PRO A 422 -2.71 14.73 -20.17
C PRO A 422 -3.93 13.94 -19.71
N SER A 423 -4.19 13.97 -18.40
CA SER A 423 -5.46 13.53 -17.83
C SER A 423 -5.85 14.36 -16.63
N THR A 424 -7.15 14.62 -16.52
CA THR A 424 -7.79 15.22 -15.34
C THR A 424 -8.76 14.21 -14.76
N SER A 425 -8.58 13.85 -13.49
CA SER A 425 -9.42 12.90 -12.77
C SER A 425 -10.06 13.55 -11.56
N ILE A 426 -11.37 13.47 -11.43
CA ILE A 426 -12.17 14.12 -10.38
C ILE A 426 -13.01 13.08 -9.64
N LEU A 427 -13.14 13.21 -8.32
CA LEU A 427 -14.05 12.47 -7.46
C LEU A 427 -14.83 13.43 -6.57
N LEU A 428 -16.12 13.22 -6.46
CA LEU A 428 -16.97 13.68 -5.37
C LEU A 428 -17.54 12.45 -4.66
N GLU A 429 -17.24 12.29 -3.38
CA GLU A 429 -17.79 11.25 -2.53
C GLU A 429 -18.58 11.89 -1.39
N VAL A 430 -19.77 11.37 -1.08
CA VAL A 430 -20.59 11.77 0.05
C VAL A 430 -20.99 10.51 0.80
N ASN A 431 -20.82 10.51 2.11
CA ASN A 431 -21.24 9.41 2.95
C ASN A 431 -22.03 9.89 4.17
N LYS A 432 -22.98 9.07 4.61
CA LYS A 432 -23.76 9.29 5.81
C LYS A 432 -24.03 8.01 6.56
N ARG A 433 -23.86 8.08 7.87
CA ARG A 433 -24.23 7.02 8.79
C ARG A 433 -25.64 7.26 9.34
N PHE A 434 -26.45 6.20 9.37
CA PHE A 434 -27.81 6.18 9.90
C PHE A 434 -27.89 5.24 11.12
N PRO A 435 -27.53 5.71 12.34
CA PRO A 435 -27.55 4.85 13.54
C PRO A 435 -28.95 4.31 13.86
N LYS A 436 -30.00 5.12 13.62
CA LYS A 436 -31.38 4.73 13.85
C LYS A 436 -31.92 3.70 12.87
N LEU A 437 -31.28 3.51 11.72
CA LEU A 437 -31.59 2.48 10.72
C LEU A 437 -30.63 1.29 10.87
N ALA A 438 -30.55 0.75 12.07
CA ALA A 438 -29.71 -0.43 12.37
C ALA A 438 -28.23 -0.27 11.97
N ASN A 439 -27.64 0.91 12.17
CA ASN A 439 -26.24 1.23 11.83
C ASN A 439 -25.91 1.02 10.34
N ILE A 440 -26.73 1.54 9.45
CA ILE A 440 -26.45 1.54 8.02
C ILE A 440 -25.60 2.75 7.68
N ASP A 441 -24.51 2.52 6.93
CA ASP A 441 -23.69 3.54 6.27
C ASP A 441 -24.00 3.52 4.77
N ILE A 442 -24.30 4.67 4.18
CA ILE A 442 -24.55 4.83 2.75
C ILE A 442 -23.52 5.80 2.21
N SER A 443 -22.82 5.41 1.14
CA SER A 443 -21.95 6.31 0.39
C SER A 443 -22.33 6.32 -1.09
N GLY A 444 -22.23 7.50 -1.69
CA GLY A 444 -22.35 7.72 -3.12
C GLY A 444 -21.13 8.48 -3.62
N SER A 445 -20.55 8.04 -4.72
CA SER A 445 -19.40 8.67 -5.35
C SER A 445 -19.68 8.91 -6.82
N ILE A 446 -19.30 10.08 -7.32
CA ILE A 446 -19.29 10.41 -8.75
C ILE A 446 -17.83 10.65 -9.13
N GLY A 447 -17.35 9.95 -10.14
CA GLY A 447 -16.02 10.12 -10.70
C GLY A 447 -16.10 10.55 -12.17
N ALA A 448 -15.12 11.33 -12.61
CA ALA A 448 -14.98 11.71 -14.02
C ALA A 448 -13.50 11.79 -14.41
N ASP A 449 -13.19 11.32 -15.60
CA ASP A 449 -11.90 11.48 -16.27
C ASP A 449 -12.07 12.27 -17.56
N PHE A 450 -11.06 13.12 -17.85
CA PHE A 450 -10.95 13.89 -19.08
C PHE A 450 -9.51 13.86 -19.59
N GLY A 451 -9.32 13.69 -20.88
CA GLY A 451 -8.00 13.75 -21.50
C GLY A 451 -7.65 12.52 -22.34
N THR A 452 -6.41 12.46 -22.80
CA THR A 452 -6.00 11.46 -23.80
C THR A 452 -5.44 10.17 -23.19
N LEU A 453 -5.19 10.12 -21.87
CA LEU A 453 -4.68 8.91 -21.20
C LEU A 453 -5.80 7.91 -20.92
N TYR A 454 -6.83 8.33 -20.17
CA TYR A 454 -7.97 7.48 -19.78
C TYR A 454 -9.19 7.65 -20.69
N GLY A 455 -9.14 8.64 -21.62
CA GLY A 455 -10.32 9.06 -22.37
C GLY A 455 -11.26 9.93 -21.51
N ASN A 456 -12.48 10.14 -22.02
CA ASN A 456 -13.52 10.87 -21.31
C ASN A 456 -14.52 9.86 -20.75
N SER A 457 -14.72 9.85 -19.45
CA SER A 457 -15.68 8.98 -18.79
C SER A 457 -16.28 9.64 -17.56
N VAL A 458 -17.52 9.30 -17.26
CA VAL A 458 -18.19 9.65 -16.00
C VAL A 458 -18.77 8.38 -15.43
N GLY A 459 -18.67 8.21 -14.12
CA GLY A 459 -19.19 7.04 -13.44
C GLY A 459 -19.72 7.35 -12.05
N CYS A 460 -20.50 6.41 -11.53
CA CYS A 460 -21.09 6.47 -10.21
C CYS A 460 -20.83 5.16 -9.47
N LEU A 461 -20.47 5.25 -8.19
CA LEU A 461 -20.35 4.13 -7.27
C LEU A 461 -21.28 4.38 -6.08
N ILE A 462 -22.13 3.42 -5.78
CA ILE A 462 -22.99 3.43 -4.58
C ILE A 462 -22.56 2.28 -3.70
N SER A 463 -22.43 2.54 -2.39
CA SER A 463 -22.13 1.52 -1.39
C SER A 463 -23.11 1.63 -0.22
N ILE A 464 -23.62 0.49 0.22
CA ILE A 464 -24.49 0.36 1.39
C ILE A 464 -23.83 -0.66 2.32
N ARG A 465 -23.46 -0.23 3.52
CA ARG A 465 -22.82 -1.09 4.52
C ARG A 465 -23.66 -1.15 5.77
N LYS A 466 -23.89 -2.38 6.26
CA LYS A 466 -24.49 -2.66 7.55
C LYS A 466 -23.47 -3.30 8.47
N THR A 467 -23.39 -2.80 9.70
CA THR A 467 -22.54 -3.37 10.75
C THR A 467 -23.36 -3.71 11.99
N GLY A 468 -22.92 -4.72 12.73
CA GLY A 468 -23.54 -5.12 13.98
C GLY A 468 -22.67 -6.06 14.81
N ASP A 469 -23.10 -6.29 16.04
CA ASP A 469 -22.45 -7.22 16.96
C ASP A 469 -23.07 -8.60 16.81
N LEU A 470 -22.21 -9.64 16.62
CA LEU A 470 -22.62 -11.04 16.54
C LEU A 470 -22.65 -11.66 17.92
N PHE A 471 -21.57 -11.52 18.65
CA PHE A 471 -21.38 -12.12 19.96
C PHE A 471 -20.64 -11.16 20.88
N HIS A 472 -21.15 -11.05 22.10
CA HIS A 472 -20.37 -10.53 23.22
C HIS A 472 -19.76 -11.74 23.93
N LEU A 473 -18.45 -11.92 23.88
CA LEU A 473 -17.78 -12.96 24.63
C LEU A 473 -17.83 -12.60 26.12
N ASN A 474 -18.94 -12.99 26.79
CA ASN A 474 -19.12 -12.73 28.22
C ASN A 474 -18.04 -13.47 29.02
N ARG A 475 -17.35 -12.75 29.89
CA ARG A 475 -16.58 -13.35 30.97
C ARG A 475 -17.52 -14.18 31.86
N ARG A 476 -17.22 -15.45 32.03
CA ARG A 476 -17.59 -16.12 33.27
C ARG A 476 -16.72 -15.50 34.36
N ARG A 477 -17.36 -14.90 35.36
CA ARG A 477 -16.74 -14.41 36.59
C ARG A 477 -15.97 -15.52 37.30
#